data_f95019edf6135e09c3832fd58580ccc6
#
_entry.id   f95019edf6135e09c3832fd58580ccc6
#
_cell.length_a   1.000
_cell.length_b   1.000
_cell.length_c   1.000
_cell.angle_alpha   90.00
_cell.angle_beta   90.00
_cell.angle_gamma   90.00
#
_symmetry.space_group_name_H-M   'P 1'
#
loop_
_entity.id
_entity.type
_entity.pdbx_description
1 polymer ?
#
loop_
_entity_poly.entity_id
_entity_poly.type
_entity_poly.pdbx_seq_one_letter_code
_entity_poly.pdbx_strand_id
1 'polypeptide(L)'
;MTIASVREAQSSGAPSALESILLNDWHVVGAVESLSIGHSYRTRLFGVDIAIELLGGDRCMVRRLDTGAEIASATKYGLVWASLGTPERAIVEISEAEEEDRHILTGGAFGVHVSGLRAVENFLDMSHLPFVHAGYLGAEPHTEILPYDVEITDQGIVASNCRIYQPLASPVATDGALVDYVFKVFRPYAAALYKSNPIQRHRMDFIGLFVQPVDEENCIAHSLLCYLKEGASAAAIRAYMQFIFAQDKPILDNQRPRRLPLDPRAEMPVRADKSSIMYRRWLTDLGVRYGALALEQRAAPAARP
;
A
#
# COMPACT_ATOMS: atom_id res chain seq x y z
N MET A 1 -31.42 39.64 -6.11
CA MET A 1 -30.59 38.73 -5.29
C MET A 1 -29.71 37.97 -6.23
N THR A 2 -28.44 38.39 -6.34
CA THR A 2 -27.45 37.92 -7.31
C THR A 2 -26.70 36.74 -6.68
N ILE A 3 -26.76 35.59 -7.32
CA ILE A 3 -26.05 34.38 -6.89
C ILE A 3 -24.58 34.57 -7.31
N ALA A 4 -23.68 34.72 -6.34
CA ALA A 4 -22.26 34.77 -6.58
C ALA A 4 -21.76 33.37 -6.98
N SER A 5 -21.17 33.27 -8.17
CA SER A 5 -20.48 32.08 -8.66
C SER A 5 -19.21 31.86 -7.85
N VAL A 6 -19.15 30.74 -7.13
CA VAL A 6 -17.91 30.25 -6.55
C VAL A 6 -17.02 29.77 -7.71
N ARG A 7 -16.00 30.53 -8.02
CA ARG A 7 -14.91 30.09 -8.92
C ARG A 7 -14.12 29.04 -8.17
N GLU A 8 -14.18 27.80 -8.63
CA GLU A 8 -13.21 26.77 -8.30
C GLU A 8 -11.82 27.24 -8.77
N ALA A 9 -10.94 27.44 -7.82
CA ALA A 9 -9.54 27.70 -8.10
C ALA A 9 -8.92 26.41 -8.64
N GLN A 10 -8.79 26.30 -9.95
CA GLN A 10 -7.95 25.30 -10.61
C GLN A 10 -6.50 25.62 -10.24
N SER A 11 -5.94 24.92 -9.27
CA SER A 11 -4.51 24.92 -9.03
C SER A 11 -3.83 24.08 -10.12
N SER A 12 -3.50 24.71 -11.25
CA SER A 12 -2.54 24.19 -12.22
C SER A 12 -1.12 24.38 -11.67
N GLY A 13 -0.80 23.74 -10.56
CA GLY A 13 0.56 23.62 -10.08
C GLY A 13 1.23 22.44 -10.78
N ALA A 14 2.32 22.71 -11.51
CA ALA A 14 3.30 21.67 -11.83
C ALA A 14 3.66 20.94 -10.53
N PRO A 15 3.85 19.60 -10.54
CA PRO A 15 4.20 18.88 -9.32
C PRO A 15 5.43 19.54 -8.70
N SER A 16 5.29 20.08 -7.50
CA SER A 16 6.42 20.52 -6.68
C SER A 16 7.39 19.34 -6.65
N ALA A 17 8.65 19.56 -7.01
CA ALA A 17 9.67 18.59 -7.36
C ALA A 17 9.46 17.22 -6.70
N LEU A 18 8.79 16.31 -7.41
CA LEU A 18 8.65 14.91 -6.98
C LEU A 18 10.05 14.32 -6.88
N GLU A 19 10.36 13.74 -5.76
CA GLU A 19 11.68 13.16 -5.51
C GLU A 19 12.03 12.12 -6.57
N SER A 20 13.27 12.12 -7.05
CA SER A 20 13.72 11.22 -8.11
C SER A 20 13.52 9.74 -7.76
N ILE A 21 13.61 9.40 -6.48
CA ILE A 21 13.38 8.04 -5.96
C ILE A 21 11.94 7.57 -6.19
N LEU A 22 10.96 8.48 -6.20
CA LEU A 22 9.56 8.18 -6.48
C LEU A 22 9.26 8.29 -7.97
N LEU A 23 9.83 9.32 -8.64
CA LEU A 23 9.65 9.58 -10.05
C LEU A 23 10.16 8.42 -10.92
N ASN A 24 11.34 7.87 -10.56
CA ASN A 24 12.05 6.81 -11.28
C ASN A 24 11.75 5.40 -10.74
N ASP A 25 10.67 5.24 -9.98
CA ASP A 25 10.24 3.92 -9.50
C ASP A 25 9.00 3.41 -10.23
N TRP A 26 8.72 2.13 -10.10
CA TRP A 26 7.54 1.49 -10.62
C TRP A 26 6.36 1.59 -9.65
N HIS A 27 5.21 2.03 -10.16
CA HIS A 27 3.96 2.14 -9.40
C HIS A 27 2.85 1.37 -10.11
N VAL A 28 2.06 0.62 -9.37
CA VAL A 28 0.86 -0.02 -9.92
C VAL A 28 -0.19 1.04 -10.20
N VAL A 29 -0.76 1.01 -11.41
CA VAL A 29 -1.78 1.98 -11.87
C VAL A 29 -3.07 1.30 -12.31
N GLY A 30 -3.14 -0.03 -12.26
CA GLY A 30 -4.33 -0.79 -12.60
C GLY A 30 -4.09 -2.29 -12.59
N ALA A 31 -5.14 -3.06 -12.83
CA ALA A 31 -5.10 -4.51 -13.03
C ALA A 31 -5.56 -4.85 -14.44
N VAL A 32 -4.87 -5.77 -15.12
CA VAL A 32 -5.18 -6.17 -16.50
C VAL A 32 -6.61 -6.70 -16.63
N GLU A 33 -7.08 -7.45 -15.65
CA GLU A 33 -8.44 -8.00 -15.63
C GLU A 33 -9.55 -6.95 -15.64
N SER A 34 -9.23 -5.70 -15.28
CA SER A 34 -10.16 -4.57 -15.28
C SER A 34 -10.17 -3.79 -16.60
N LEU A 35 -9.31 -4.16 -17.56
CA LEU A 35 -9.14 -3.48 -18.82
C LEU A 35 -9.82 -4.24 -19.99
N SER A 36 -10.24 -3.51 -21.01
CA SER A 36 -10.79 -4.07 -22.24
C SER A 36 -10.13 -3.44 -23.45
N ILE A 37 -9.85 -4.23 -24.49
CA ILE A 37 -9.27 -3.73 -25.74
C ILE A 37 -10.19 -2.68 -26.35
N GLY A 38 -9.62 -1.61 -26.88
CA GLY A 38 -10.35 -0.51 -27.51
C GLY A 38 -10.92 0.51 -26.52
N HIS A 39 -10.67 0.36 -25.21
CA HIS A 39 -11.05 1.33 -24.19
C HIS A 39 -9.81 1.97 -23.56
N SER A 40 -9.89 3.27 -23.27
CA SER A 40 -8.87 4.03 -22.57
C SER A 40 -9.34 4.29 -21.14
N TYR A 41 -8.59 3.79 -20.16
CA TYR A 41 -8.88 3.94 -18.74
C TYR A 41 -8.07 5.09 -18.17
N ARG A 42 -8.75 6.07 -17.60
CA ARG A 42 -8.12 7.26 -17.03
C ARG A 42 -7.91 7.10 -15.55
N THR A 43 -6.72 7.46 -15.09
CA THR A 43 -6.37 7.52 -13.66
C THR A 43 -5.34 8.64 -13.46
N ARG A 44 -4.80 8.74 -12.24
CA ARG A 44 -3.81 9.78 -11.90
C ARG A 44 -2.68 9.17 -11.09
N LEU A 45 -1.45 9.55 -11.40
CA LEU A 45 -0.26 9.15 -10.67
C LEU A 45 0.53 10.39 -10.27
N PHE A 46 0.74 10.62 -8.97
CA PHE A 46 1.42 11.81 -8.42
C PHE A 46 0.89 13.14 -8.97
N GLY A 47 -0.43 13.27 -9.09
CA GLY A 47 -1.07 14.46 -9.63
C GLY A 47 -1.08 14.55 -11.16
N VAL A 48 -0.41 13.65 -11.88
CA VAL A 48 -0.38 13.60 -13.34
C VAL A 48 -1.50 12.70 -13.86
N ASP A 49 -2.39 13.24 -14.70
CA ASP A 49 -3.43 12.45 -15.35
C ASP A 49 -2.83 11.56 -16.43
N ILE A 50 -3.12 10.26 -16.35
CA ILE A 50 -2.63 9.23 -17.27
C ILE A 50 -3.79 8.41 -17.83
N ALA A 51 -3.56 7.81 -18.99
CA ALA A 51 -4.47 6.86 -19.62
C ALA A 51 -3.76 5.53 -19.84
N ILE A 52 -4.47 4.42 -19.58
CA ILE A 52 -4.02 3.05 -19.77
C ILE A 52 -4.82 2.43 -20.91
N GLU A 53 -4.16 1.81 -21.87
CA GLU A 53 -4.77 1.10 -22.98
C GLU A 53 -4.24 -0.33 -23.05
N LEU A 54 -5.15 -1.29 -23.12
CA LEU A 54 -4.81 -2.70 -23.36
C LEU A 54 -4.63 -2.92 -24.86
N LEU A 55 -3.43 -3.31 -25.29
CA LEU A 55 -3.07 -3.48 -26.70
C LEU A 55 -3.32 -4.90 -27.23
N GLY A 56 -3.50 -5.89 -26.32
CA GLY A 56 -3.73 -7.30 -26.64
C GLY A 56 -2.85 -8.21 -25.79
N GLY A 57 -3.39 -9.39 -25.44
CA GLY A 57 -2.82 -10.21 -24.37
C GLY A 57 -2.72 -9.37 -23.09
N ASP A 58 -1.58 -9.45 -22.41
CA ASP A 58 -1.34 -8.66 -21.19
C ASP A 58 -0.54 -7.38 -21.46
N ARG A 59 -0.36 -6.96 -22.72
CA ARG A 59 0.42 -5.77 -23.06
C ARG A 59 -0.43 -4.51 -22.88
N CYS A 60 0.06 -3.60 -22.04
CA CYS A 60 -0.55 -2.29 -21.82
C CYS A 60 0.41 -1.17 -22.25
N MET A 61 -0.18 -0.06 -22.67
CA MET A 61 0.50 1.21 -22.90
C MET A 61 -0.07 2.23 -21.93
N VAL A 62 0.80 3.04 -21.34
CA VAL A 62 0.39 4.15 -20.47
C VAL A 62 0.92 5.45 -21.06
N ARG A 63 0.04 6.47 -21.14
CA ARG A 63 0.41 7.79 -21.64
C ARG A 63 -0.06 8.91 -20.70
N ARG A 64 0.66 10.00 -20.67
CA ARG A 64 0.23 11.23 -20.01
C ARG A 64 -0.87 11.90 -20.83
N LEU A 65 -1.89 12.42 -20.17
CA LEU A 65 -3.01 13.11 -20.87
C LEU A 65 -2.70 14.56 -21.20
N ASP A 66 -1.78 15.20 -20.47
CA ASP A 66 -1.38 16.59 -20.70
C ASP A 66 -0.47 16.77 -21.93
N THR A 67 0.43 15.83 -22.19
CA THR A 67 1.39 15.88 -23.29
C THR A 67 1.12 14.88 -24.40
N GLY A 68 0.31 13.84 -24.13
CA GLY A 68 0.15 12.70 -25.02
C GLY A 68 1.35 11.74 -25.04
N ALA A 69 2.42 12.04 -24.32
CA ALA A 69 3.64 11.23 -24.31
C ALA A 69 3.40 9.87 -23.62
N GLU A 70 3.93 8.82 -24.24
CA GLU A 70 4.01 7.49 -23.63
C GLU A 70 5.04 7.52 -22.49
N ILE A 71 4.73 6.84 -21.39
CA ILE A 71 5.63 6.70 -20.23
C ILE A 71 6.05 5.24 -20.08
N ALA A 72 7.12 5.00 -19.33
CA ALA A 72 7.57 3.66 -19.03
C ALA A 72 6.43 2.85 -18.39
N SER A 73 6.07 1.73 -18.99
CA SER A 73 5.01 0.84 -18.53
C SER A 73 5.33 -0.61 -18.78
N ALA A 74 4.84 -1.47 -17.91
CA ALA A 74 4.99 -2.92 -18.01
C ALA A 74 3.79 -3.63 -17.36
N THR A 75 3.59 -4.88 -17.75
CA THR A 75 2.63 -5.77 -17.09
C THR A 75 3.38 -6.89 -16.40
N LYS A 76 3.14 -7.08 -15.11
CA LYS A 76 3.69 -8.17 -14.32
C LYS A 76 2.70 -8.56 -13.23
N TYR A 77 2.51 -9.85 -13.00
CA TYR A 77 1.57 -10.39 -11.99
C TYR A 77 0.10 -9.98 -12.19
N GLY A 78 -0.32 -9.76 -13.44
CA GLY A 78 -1.67 -9.26 -13.75
C GLY A 78 -1.91 -7.79 -13.39
N LEU A 79 -0.87 -7.06 -12.94
CA LEU A 79 -0.90 -5.64 -12.63
C LEU A 79 -0.21 -4.82 -13.72
N VAL A 80 -0.73 -3.62 -13.96
CA VAL A 80 -0.11 -2.62 -14.84
C VAL A 80 0.77 -1.70 -13.99
N TRP A 81 2.04 -1.64 -14.34
CA TRP A 81 3.05 -0.82 -13.70
C TRP A 81 3.44 0.33 -14.61
N ALA A 82 3.61 1.51 -14.03
CA ALA A 82 4.06 2.70 -14.76
C ALA A 82 5.06 3.49 -13.92
N SER A 83 5.91 4.25 -14.62
CA SER A 83 6.83 5.20 -14.02
C SER A 83 6.75 6.53 -14.76
N LEU A 84 6.71 7.65 -14.03
CA LEU A 84 6.71 8.99 -14.61
C LEU A 84 8.12 9.44 -15.06
N GLY A 85 9.16 8.75 -14.60
CA GLY A 85 10.55 8.99 -14.96
C GLY A 85 11.18 7.79 -15.68
N THR A 86 12.47 7.60 -15.49
CA THR A 86 13.23 6.47 -16.03
C THR A 86 13.49 5.47 -14.91
N PRO A 87 12.84 4.30 -14.90
CA PRO A 87 13.03 3.33 -13.83
C PRO A 87 14.48 2.83 -13.77
N GLU A 88 15.09 2.98 -12.61
CA GLU A 88 16.48 2.55 -12.36
C GLU A 88 16.54 1.11 -11.81
N ARG A 89 15.42 0.61 -11.30
CA ARG A 89 15.29 -0.71 -10.68
C ARG A 89 14.22 -1.52 -11.38
N ALA A 90 14.35 -2.84 -11.35
CA ALA A 90 13.29 -3.74 -11.82
C ALA A 90 12.02 -3.63 -10.96
N ILE A 91 10.89 -4.04 -11.51
CA ILE A 91 9.67 -4.29 -10.73
C ILE A 91 9.99 -5.31 -9.64
N VAL A 92 9.38 -5.10 -8.47
CA VAL A 92 9.58 -5.99 -7.30
C VAL A 92 9.36 -7.45 -7.72
N GLU A 93 10.31 -8.31 -7.34
CA GLU A 93 10.21 -9.74 -7.57
C GLU A 93 9.40 -10.41 -6.45
N ILE A 94 8.48 -11.26 -6.85
CA ILE A 94 7.57 -12.00 -5.98
C ILE A 94 7.67 -13.47 -6.38
N SER A 95 8.52 -14.21 -5.69
CA SER A 95 8.77 -15.63 -5.98
C SER A 95 7.51 -16.49 -5.86
N GLU A 96 6.62 -16.13 -4.94
CA GLU A 96 5.36 -16.81 -4.71
C GLU A 96 4.41 -16.72 -5.91
N ALA A 97 4.57 -15.72 -6.76
CA ALA A 97 3.79 -15.58 -7.99
C ALA A 97 4.25 -16.52 -9.12
N GLU A 98 5.39 -17.18 -8.97
CA GLU A 98 5.94 -18.14 -9.92
C GLU A 98 5.64 -19.60 -9.52
N GLU A 99 5.07 -19.82 -8.32
CA GLU A 99 4.75 -21.16 -7.83
C GLU A 99 3.41 -21.66 -8.42
N GLU A 100 3.43 -22.81 -9.11
CA GLU A 100 2.27 -23.37 -9.83
C GLU A 100 1.12 -23.76 -8.92
N ASP A 101 1.39 -24.07 -7.66
CA ASP A 101 0.40 -24.50 -6.66
C ASP A 101 -0.27 -23.34 -5.92
N ARG A 102 -0.13 -22.12 -6.44
CA ARG A 102 -0.80 -20.94 -5.89
C ARG A 102 -1.88 -20.37 -6.79
N HIS A 103 -2.90 -19.81 -6.16
CA HIS A 103 -3.76 -18.82 -6.77
C HIS A 103 -3.04 -17.49 -6.83
N ILE A 104 -2.83 -16.96 -8.04
CA ILE A 104 -2.30 -15.62 -8.26
C ILE A 104 -3.48 -14.77 -8.73
N LEU A 105 -3.88 -13.79 -7.91
CA LEU A 105 -5.07 -12.98 -8.19
C LEU A 105 -4.93 -11.58 -7.62
N THR A 106 -5.62 -10.62 -8.23
CA THR A 106 -5.75 -9.30 -7.66
C THR A 106 -6.88 -9.29 -6.63
N GLY A 107 -6.67 -8.64 -5.48
CA GLY A 107 -7.70 -8.49 -4.46
C GLY A 107 -8.67 -7.34 -4.73
N GLY A 108 -8.37 -6.52 -5.74
CA GLY A 108 -9.12 -5.33 -6.13
C GLY A 108 -8.32 -4.04 -5.99
N ALA A 109 -8.97 -2.92 -6.31
CA ALA A 109 -8.44 -1.57 -6.21
C ALA A 109 -9.39 -0.70 -5.39
N PHE A 110 -8.87 -0.04 -4.36
CA PHE A 110 -9.67 0.73 -3.40
C PHE A 110 -9.16 2.17 -3.32
N GLY A 111 -10.01 3.12 -3.71
CA GLY A 111 -9.73 4.55 -3.50
C GLY A 111 -9.84 4.90 -2.01
N VAL A 112 -8.85 5.61 -1.48
CA VAL A 112 -8.75 6.01 -0.07
C VAL A 112 -8.35 7.48 0.05
N HIS A 113 -8.97 8.21 0.98
CA HIS A 113 -8.77 9.65 1.19
C HIS A 113 -7.67 9.95 2.22
N VAL A 114 -6.52 9.33 2.04
CA VAL A 114 -5.26 9.62 2.75
C VAL A 114 -4.08 9.50 1.79
N SER A 115 -2.92 10.00 2.20
CA SER A 115 -1.70 9.77 1.44
C SER A 115 -1.39 8.28 1.30
N GLY A 116 -0.78 7.90 0.21
CA GLY A 116 -0.39 6.49 0.02
C GLY A 116 0.57 5.98 1.09
N LEU A 117 1.37 6.86 1.69
CA LEU A 117 2.26 6.51 2.80
C LEU A 117 1.47 6.12 4.07
N ARG A 118 0.31 6.75 4.34
CA ARG A 118 -0.60 6.35 5.42
C ARG A 118 -1.20 4.98 5.18
N ALA A 119 -1.57 4.66 3.93
CA ALA A 119 -2.10 3.35 3.58
C ALA A 119 -1.05 2.25 3.79
N VAL A 120 0.23 2.51 3.46
CA VAL A 120 1.32 1.58 3.78
C VAL A 120 1.55 1.47 5.29
N GLU A 121 1.51 2.58 6.03
CA GLU A 121 1.65 2.56 7.49
C GLU A 121 0.54 1.74 8.16
N ASN A 122 -0.73 1.92 7.75
CA ASN A 122 -1.85 1.12 8.24
C ASN A 122 -1.63 -0.38 7.99
N PHE A 123 -1.11 -0.73 6.81
CA PHE A 123 -0.81 -2.12 6.48
C PHE A 123 0.28 -2.74 7.38
N LEU A 124 1.20 -1.92 7.91
CA LEU A 124 2.27 -2.35 8.81
C LEU A 124 1.84 -2.38 10.29
N ASP A 125 0.72 -1.75 10.63
CA ASP A 125 0.22 -1.71 12.00
C ASP A 125 -0.51 -3.00 12.37
N MET A 126 -0.07 -3.64 13.43
CA MET A 126 -0.72 -4.82 13.98
C MET A 126 -1.72 -4.48 15.09
N SER A 127 -1.60 -3.29 15.68
CA SER A 127 -2.36 -2.91 16.88
C SER A 127 -3.84 -2.73 16.60
N HIS A 128 -4.21 -2.34 15.38
CA HIS A 128 -5.61 -2.16 15.00
C HIS A 128 -6.37 -3.47 14.76
N LEU A 129 -5.65 -4.59 14.49
CA LEU A 129 -6.28 -5.85 14.08
C LEU A 129 -7.35 -6.37 15.08
N PRO A 130 -7.13 -6.36 16.40
CA PRO A 130 -8.14 -6.83 17.35
C PRO A 130 -9.38 -5.94 17.45
N PHE A 131 -9.30 -4.70 16.94
CA PHE A 131 -10.35 -3.70 17.07
C PHE A 131 -11.08 -3.46 15.75
N VAL A 132 -10.32 -3.14 14.68
CA VAL A 132 -10.88 -2.86 13.34
C VAL A 132 -11.34 -4.15 12.67
N HIS A 133 -10.58 -5.23 12.83
CA HIS A 133 -10.88 -6.55 12.26
C HIS A 133 -11.35 -7.56 13.33
N ALA A 134 -12.03 -7.08 14.35
CA ALA A 134 -12.52 -7.91 15.43
C ALA A 134 -13.35 -9.10 14.93
N GLY A 135 -13.05 -10.29 15.46
CA GLY A 135 -13.69 -11.54 15.04
C GLY A 135 -13.07 -12.19 13.79
N TYR A 136 -12.14 -11.49 13.10
CA TYR A 136 -11.42 -11.98 11.92
C TYR A 136 -9.91 -12.07 12.19
N LEU A 137 -9.22 -10.92 12.16
CA LEU A 137 -7.77 -10.85 12.31
C LEU A 137 -7.33 -10.60 13.74
N GLY A 138 -8.24 -10.48 14.67
CA GLY A 138 -7.97 -10.34 16.09
C GLY A 138 -9.26 -10.37 16.91
N ALA A 139 -9.14 -10.51 18.24
CA ALA A 139 -10.25 -10.47 19.18
C ALA A 139 -9.77 -10.26 20.61
N GLU A 140 -10.62 -9.67 21.46
CA GLU A 140 -10.43 -9.71 22.91
C GLU A 140 -10.50 -11.14 23.45
N PRO A 141 -9.71 -11.48 24.45
CA PRO A 141 -8.77 -10.64 25.20
C PRO A 141 -7.36 -10.55 24.56
N HIS A 142 -7.16 -11.04 23.34
CA HIS A 142 -5.85 -11.17 22.66
C HIS A 142 -5.50 -9.87 21.92
N THR A 143 -5.43 -8.75 22.64
CA THR A 143 -5.16 -7.41 22.07
C THR A 143 -3.70 -6.98 22.21
N GLU A 144 -2.90 -7.69 23.01
CA GLU A 144 -1.49 -7.39 23.20
C GLU A 144 -0.67 -7.87 21.99
N ILE A 145 0.12 -6.95 21.40
CA ILE A 145 1.08 -7.29 20.36
C ILE A 145 2.38 -7.74 21.01
N LEU A 146 2.77 -8.99 20.78
CA LEU A 146 3.99 -9.57 21.28
C LEU A 146 5.22 -8.83 20.72
N PRO A 147 6.37 -8.85 21.43
CA PRO A 147 7.61 -8.30 20.89
C PRO A 147 7.98 -8.94 19.55
N TYR A 148 8.36 -8.10 18.59
CA TYR A 148 8.78 -8.51 17.25
C TYR A 148 10.00 -7.71 16.79
N ASP A 149 10.66 -8.16 15.74
CA ASP A 149 11.90 -7.55 15.21
C ASP A 149 11.60 -6.71 13.99
N VAL A 150 12.33 -5.59 13.83
CA VAL A 150 12.28 -4.75 12.62
C VAL A 150 13.69 -4.37 12.23
N GLU A 151 14.03 -4.62 10.98
CA GLU A 151 15.33 -4.30 10.39
C GLU A 151 15.14 -3.44 9.15
N ILE A 152 16.02 -2.44 8.96
CA ILE A 152 16.18 -1.70 7.70
C ILE A 152 17.37 -2.32 6.98
N THR A 153 17.15 -2.77 5.75
CA THR A 153 18.16 -3.34 4.88
C THR A 153 18.34 -2.47 3.63
N ASP A 154 19.29 -2.80 2.77
CA ASP A 154 19.45 -2.21 1.43
C ASP A 154 18.23 -2.48 0.51
N GLN A 155 17.45 -3.52 0.81
CA GLN A 155 16.24 -3.90 0.07
C GLN A 155 14.95 -3.33 0.66
N GLY A 156 15.02 -2.56 1.74
CA GLY A 156 13.87 -1.96 2.41
C GLY A 156 13.73 -2.38 3.87
N ILE A 157 12.51 -2.59 4.35
CA ILE A 157 12.22 -2.94 5.75
C ILE A 157 11.72 -4.37 5.84
N VAL A 158 12.16 -5.07 6.86
CA VAL A 158 11.64 -6.39 7.24
C VAL A 158 11.21 -6.36 8.71
N ALA A 159 9.93 -6.66 8.97
CA ALA A 159 9.44 -6.94 10.32
C ALA A 159 9.16 -8.45 10.44
N SER A 160 9.81 -9.10 11.38
CA SER A 160 9.77 -10.56 11.56
C SER A 160 9.42 -10.95 13.00
N ASN A 161 9.18 -12.24 13.23
CA ASN A 161 8.71 -12.76 14.50
C ASN A 161 7.38 -12.14 14.97
N CYS A 162 6.58 -11.62 14.05
CA CYS A 162 5.27 -11.07 14.34
C CYS A 162 4.26 -12.20 14.56
N ARG A 163 3.52 -12.14 15.67
CA ARG A 163 2.54 -13.17 16.04
C ARG A 163 1.26 -12.53 16.52
N ILE A 164 0.14 -12.97 15.94
CA ILE A 164 -1.18 -12.43 16.26
C ILE A 164 -2.18 -13.57 16.34
N TYR A 165 -3.02 -13.55 17.39
CA TYR A 165 -4.16 -14.45 17.49
C TYR A 165 -5.25 -14.00 16.51
N GLN A 166 -5.72 -14.91 15.67
CA GLN A 166 -6.79 -14.66 14.71
C GLN A 166 -7.93 -15.66 14.90
N PRO A 167 -9.14 -15.19 15.19
CA PRO A 167 -10.33 -16.05 15.27
C PRO A 167 -10.65 -16.73 13.95
N LEU A 168 -10.44 -16.02 12.82
CA LEU A 168 -10.71 -16.50 11.47
C LEU A 168 -9.52 -16.20 10.56
N ALA A 169 -8.48 -17.02 10.68
CA ALA A 169 -7.20 -16.80 9.98
C ALA A 169 -7.30 -16.92 8.44
N SER A 170 -8.35 -17.52 7.90
CA SER A 170 -8.59 -17.68 6.46
C SER A 170 -10.07 -17.92 6.19
N PRO A 171 -10.53 -17.82 4.92
CA PRO A 171 -11.92 -18.10 4.56
C PRO A 171 -12.42 -19.51 4.93
N VAL A 172 -11.51 -20.43 5.19
CA VAL A 172 -11.80 -21.82 5.54
C VAL A 172 -11.43 -22.20 6.97
N ALA A 173 -10.95 -21.24 7.77
CA ALA A 173 -10.61 -21.49 9.16
C ALA A 173 -11.90 -21.73 9.98
N THR A 174 -11.88 -22.74 10.84
CA THR A 174 -12.99 -23.07 11.74
C THR A 174 -12.68 -22.70 13.18
N ASP A 175 -11.38 -22.58 13.49
CA ASP A 175 -10.88 -22.32 14.84
C ASP A 175 -9.86 -21.19 14.83
N GLY A 176 -9.79 -20.45 15.95
CA GLY A 176 -8.79 -19.42 16.13
C GLY A 176 -7.38 -20.01 16.25
N ALA A 177 -6.40 -19.30 15.73
CA ALA A 177 -5.00 -19.71 15.75
C ALA A 177 -4.06 -18.53 15.99
N LEU A 178 -2.89 -18.83 16.57
CA LEU A 178 -1.77 -17.91 16.56
C LEU A 178 -1.10 -17.98 15.17
N VAL A 179 -1.07 -16.87 14.48
CA VAL A 179 -0.60 -16.74 13.09
C VAL A 179 0.73 -16.01 13.09
N ASP A 180 1.72 -16.57 12.39
CA ASP A 180 3.01 -15.93 12.19
C ASP A 180 2.96 -15.01 10.95
N TYR A 181 3.54 -13.81 11.10
CA TYR A 181 3.61 -12.80 10.07
C TYR A 181 5.07 -12.37 9.84
N VAL A 182 5.36 -12.04 8.57
CA VAL A 182 6.54 -11.27 8.17
C VAL A 182 6.07 -10.15 7.26
N PHE A 183 6.32 -8.90 7.65
CA PHE A 183 6.08 -7.76 6.78
C PHE A 183 7.36 -7.37 6.04
N LYS A 184 7.22 -6.98 4.77
CA LYS A 184 8.31 -6.38 3.99
C LYS A 184 7.82 -5.09 3.35
N VAL A 185 8.64 -4.05 3.40
CA VAL A 185 8.46 -2.84 2.60
C VAL A 185 9.56 -2.81 1.56
N PHE A 186 9.21 -2.97 0.31
CA PHE A 186 10.17 -3.00 -0.80
C PHE A 186 10.49 -1.61 -1.33
N ARG A 187 9.49 -0.72 -1.35
CA ARG A 187 9.52 0.64 -1.88
C ARG A 187 8.59 1.50 -1.03
N PRO A 188 8.70 2.84 -1.08
CA PRO A 188 7.81 3.71 -0.30
C PRO A 188 6.32 3.39 -0.44
N TYR A 189 5.88 2.95 -1.62
CA TYR A 189 4.48 2.63 -1.92
C TYR A 189 4.24 1.14 -2.21
N ALA A 190 5.18 0.27 -1.85
CA ALA A 190 5.05 -1.18 -2.10
C ALA A 190 5.47 -1.97 -0.87
N ALA A 191 4.51 -2.69 -0.29
CA ALA A 191 4.71 -3.53 0.88
C ALA A 191 4.08 -4.91 0.68
N ALA A 192 4.47 -5.87 1.49
CA ALA A 192 3.88 -7.18 1.53
C ALA A 192 3.80 -7.72 2.95
N LEU A 193 2.81 -8.55 3.16
CA LEU A 193 2.63 -9.40 4.32
C LEU A 193 2.75 -10.87 3.88
N TYR A 194 3.64 -11.58 4.50
CA TYR A 194 3.73 -13.02 4.46
C TYR A 194 3.03 -13.57 5.71
N LYS A 195 2.09 -14.46 5.51
CA LYS A 195 1.24 -15.00 6.55
C LYS A 195 1.32 -16.51 6.55
N SER A 196 1.55 -17.14 7.71
CA SER A 196 1.59 -18.60 7.80
C SER A 196 0.29 -19.20 7.30
N ASN A 197 0.39 -20.18 6.39
CA ASN A 197 -0.77 -20.86 5.83
C ASN A 197 -1.40 -21.79 6.90
N PRO A 198 -2.72 -21.79 7.07
CA PRO A 198 -3.36 -22.60 8.13
C PRO A 198 -3.26 -24.11 7.88
N ILE A 199 -3.08 -24.57 6.64
CA ILE A 199 -2.98 -25.98 6.26
C ILE A 199 -1.52 -26.41 6.19
N GLN A 200 -0.70 -25.70 5.41
CA GLN A 200 0.74 -25.94 5.26
C GLN A 200 1.55 -24.94 6.11
N ARG A 201 1.58 -25.14 7.41
CA ARG A 201 2.16 -24.18 8.38
C ARG A 201 3.63 -23.81 8.14
N HIS A 202 4.37 -24.60 7.38
CA HIS A 202 5.76 -24.31 7.00
C HIS A 202 5.88 -23.41 5.76
N ARG A 203 4.77 -23.09 5.11
CA ARG A 203 4.68 -22.15 3.98
C ARG A 203 3.86 -20.92 4.35
N MET A 204 4.11 -19.84 3.64
CA MET A 204 3.40 -18.59 3.85
C MET A 204 2.59 -18.22 2.62
N ASP A 205 1.40 -17.69 2.82
CA ASP A 205 0.65 -16.97 1.80
C ASP A 205 1.21 -15.57 1.67
N PHE A 206 1.20 -15.00 0.46
CA PHE A 206 1.67 -13.66 0.17
C PHE A 206 0.48 -12.72 -0.08
N ILE A 207 0.53 -11.56 0.56
CA ILE A 207 -0.42 -10.46 0.40
C ILE A 207 0.38 -9.20 0.10
N GLY A 208 0.40 -8.78 -1.17
CA GLY A 208 1.05 -7.55 -1.60
C GLY A 208 0.08 -6.37 -1.55
N LEU A 209 0.57 -5.23 -1.03
CA LEU A 209 -0.07 -3.93 -1.12
C LEU A 209 0.78 -3.02 -1.98
N PHE A 210 0.23 -2.59 -3.12
CA PHE A 210 0.85 -1.64 -4.02
C PHE A 210 -0.02 -0.38 -4.08
N VAL A 211 0.49 0.72 -3.58
CA VAL A 211 -0.28 1.94 -3.46
C VAL A 211 0.04 2.86 -4.62
N GLN A 212 -1.00 3.29 -5.34
CA GLN A 212 -0.94 4.32 -6.37
C GLN A 212 -1.23 5.67 -5.72
N PRO A 213 -0.26 6.57 -5.58
CA PRO A 213 -0.52 7.94 -5.13
C PRO A 213 -1.27 8.70 -6.23
N VAL A 214 -2.54 9.02 -5.98
CA VAL A 214 -3.33 9.88 -6.89
C VAL A 214 -2.83 11.31 -6.76
N ASP A 215 -2.72 11.77 -5.52
CA ASP A 215 -2.09 13.02 -5.10
C ASP A 215 -1.51 12.85 -3.69
N GLU A 216 -1.16 13.95 -3.01
CA GLU A 216 -0.54 13.90 -1.69
C GLU A 216 -1.49 13.43 -0.56
N GLU A 217 -2.81 13.46 -0.78
CA GLU A 217 -3.82 13.14 0.23
C GLU A 217 -4.83 12.08 -0.23
N ASN A 218 -4.67 11.54 -1.45
CA ASN A 218 -5.53 10.52 -2.01
C ASN A 218 -4.69 9.43 -2.67
N CYS A 219 -5.10 8.18 -2.50
CA CYS A 219 -4.43 7.05 -3.12
C CYS A 219 -5.42 5.97 -3.57
N ILE A 220 -4.93 5.03 -4.37
CA ILE A 220 -5.62 3.78 -4.71
C ILE A 220 -4.75 2.64 -4.20
N ALA A 221 -5.29 1.81 -3.33
CA ALA A 221 -4.65 0.60 -2.84
C ALA A 221 -4.97 -0.56 -3.78
N HIS A 222 -3.95 -1.14 -4.40
CA HIS A 222 -4.04 -2.36 -5.21
C HIS A 222 -3.44 -3.53 -4.44
N SER A 223 -4.11 -4.67 -4.43
CA SER A 223 -3.59 -5.85 -3.77
C SER A 223 -3.30 -6.99 -4.77
N LEU A 224 -2.22 -7.71 -4.50
CA LEU A 224 -1.85 -8.95 -5.16
C LEU A 224 -1.83 -10.07 -4.13
N LEU A 225 -2.47 -11.18 -4.43
CA LEU A 225 -2.62 -12.31 -3.52
C LEU A 225 -2.00 -13.55 -4.16
N CYS A 226 -1.06 -14.19 -3.47
CA CYS A 226 -0.47 -15.47 -3.87
C CYS A 226 -0.74 -16.49 -2.76
N TYR A 227 -1.89 -17.15 -2.83
CA TYR A 227 -2.36 -18.10 -1.83
C TYR A 227 -2.22 -19.53 -2.31
N LEU A 228 -1.84 -20.43 -1.43
CA LEU A 228 -1.85 -21.87 -1.74
C LEU A 228 -3.25 -22.33 -2.17
N LYS A 229 -3.33 -23.15 -3.21
CA LYS A 229 -4.61 -23.62 -3.80
C LYS A 229 -5.42 -24.51 -2.86
N GLU A 230 -4.79 -25.02 -1.81
CA GLU A 230 -5.44 -25.87 -0.84
C GLU A 230 -6.38 -25.09 0.08
N GLY A 231 -7.62 -25.51 0.13
CA GLY A 231 -8.61 -25.07 1.12
C GLY A 231 -9.61 -24.04 0.61
N ALA A 232 -9.20 -22.93 -0.01
CA ALA A 232 -10.11 -21.86 -0.43
C ALA A 232 -10.08 -21.63 -1.96
N SER A 233 -11.24 -21.36 -2.55
CA SER A 233 -11.31 -20.94 -3.96
C SER A 233 -10.78 -19.51 -4.12
N ALA A 234 -10.28 -19.19 -5.33
CA ALA A 234 -9.84 -17.84 -5.68
C ALA A 234 -10.90 -16.77 -5.38
N ALA A 235 -12.16 -17.07 -5.66
CA ALA A 235 -13.28 -16.16 -5.37
C ALA A 235 -13.47 -15.93 -3.87
N ALA A 236 -13.35 -16.97 -3.04
CA ALA A 236 -13.49 -16.85 -1.58
C ALA A 236 -12.31 -16.05 -0.99
N ILE A 237 -11.09 -16.27 -1.46
CA ILE A 237 -9.90 -15.51 -1.05
C ILE A 237 -10.08 -14.03 -1.40
N ARG A 238 -10.48 -13.72 -2.65
CA ARG A 238 -10.72 -12.35 -3.09
C ARG A 238 -11.78 -11.66 -2.26
N ALA A 239 -12.93 -12.31 -2.05
CA ALA A 239 -14.04 -11.76 -1.27
C ALA A 239 -13.62 -11.48 0.19
N TYR A 240 -12.87 -12.40 0.80
CA TYR A 240 -12.34 -12.23 2.16
C TYR A 240 -11.41 -11.02 2.26
N MET A 241 -10.46 -10.88 1.33
CA MET A 241 -9.51 -9.76 1.34
C MET A 241 -10.20 -8.42 1.08
N GLN A 242 -11.20 -8.39 0.19
CA GLN A 242 -12.01 -7.19 -0.04
C GLN A 242 -12.81 -6.80 1.19
N PHE A 243 -13.34 -7.78 1.92
CA PHE A 243 -14.05 -7.54 3.17
C PHE A 243 -13.11 -6.97 4.25
N ILE A 244 -11.91 -7.53 4.41
CA ILE A 244 -10.90 -7.02 5.36
C ILE A 244 -10.53 -5.57 5.01
N PHE A 245 -10.22 -5.27 3.75
CA PHE A 245 -9.89 -3.90 3.36
C PHE A 245 -11.07 -2.92 3.52
N ALA A 246 -12.30 -3.40 3.33
CA ALA A 246 -13.49 -2.58 3.55
C ALA A 246 -13.66 -2.14 5.02
N GLN A 247 -13.10 -2.87 5.98
CA GLN A 247 -13.05 -2.48 7.39
C GLN A 247 -11.98 -1.39 7.64
N ASP A 248 -10.84 -1.44 6.96
CA ASP A 248 -9.79 -0.42 7.04
C ASP A 248 -10.21 0.91 6.42
N LYS A 249 -10.92 0.86 5.30
CA LYS A 249 -11.24 2.04 4.50
C LYS A 249 -11.88 3.19 5.30
N PRO A 250 -12.93 3.00 6.12
CA PRO A 250 -13.52 4.09 6.90
C PRO A 250 -12.55 4.67 7.94
N ILE A 251 -11.63 3.86 8.47
CA ILE A 251 -10.62 4.33 9.42
C ILE A 251 -9.62 5.23 8.69
N LEU A 252 -9.09 4.77 7.55
CA LEU A 252 -8.17 5.52 6.72
C LEU A 252 -8.81 6.83 6.21
N ASP A 253 -10.02 6.82 5.67
CA ASP A 253 -10.70 8.00 5.15
C ASP A 253 -10.92 9.10 6.22
N ASN A 254 -11.02 8.69 7.48
CA ASN A 254 -11.20 9.60 8.62
C ASN A 254 -9.89 9.99 9.33
N GLN A 255 -8.75 9.39 8.98
CA GLN A 255 -7.48 9.68 9.62
C GLN A 255 -7.02 11.13 9.38
N ARG A 256 -6.52 11.79 10.44
CA ARG A 256 -5.99 13.15 10.40
C ARG A 256 -4.65 13.22 11.15
N PRO A 257 -3.66 13.92 10.59
CA PRO A 257 -3.61 14.49 9.23
C PRO A 257 -3.64 13.41 8.15
N ARG A 258 -4.10 13.74 6.94
CA ARG A 258 -4.14 12.81 5.79
C ARG A 258 -2.76 12.44 5.28
N ARG A 259 -1.82 13.41 5.31
CA ARG A 259 -0.41 13.17 5.00
C ARG A 259 0.27 12.50 6.18
N LEU A 260 1.26 11.65 5.91
CA LEU A 260 2.00 10.94 6.95
C LEU A 260 2.96 11.88 7.68
N PRO A 261 2.82 12.13 8.99
CA PRO A 261 3.84 12.84 9.76
C PRO A 261 5.11 11.99 9.86
N LEU A 262 6.24 12.52 9.40
CA LEU A 262 7.53 11.82 9.52
C LEU A 262 8.12 11.94 10.94
N ASP A 263 7.72 12.95 11.73
CA ASP A 263 8.07 13.02 13.15
C ASP A 263 7.20 12.04 13.95
N PRO A 264 7.75 10.96 14.52
CA PRO A 264 6.98 10.04 15.35
C PRO A 264 6.30 10.72 16.55
N ARG A 265 6.83 11.88 17.00
CA ARG A 265 6.25 12.63 18.13
C ARG A 265 5.03 13.45 17.77
N ALA A 266 4.69 13.57 16.49
CA ALA A 266 3.45 14.19 16.03
C ALA A 266 2.20 13.41 16.46
N GLU A 267 2.38 12.14 16.79
CA GLU A 267 1.37 11.21 17.29
C GLU A 267 1.90 10.54 18.56
N MET A 268 1.10 9.72 19.22
CA MET A 268 1.50 9.01 20.44
C MET A 268 1.83 7.55 20.12
N PRO A 269 3.04 7.23 19.67
CA PRO A 269 3.41 5.87 19.35
C PRO A 269 3.51 5.01 20.60
N VAL A 270 3.09 3.77 20.48
CA VAL A 270 3.24 2.73 21.50
C VAL A 270 4.30 1.71 21.06
N ARG A 271 4.66 0.78 21.96
CA ARG A 271 5.69 -0.22 21.65
C ARG A 271 5.35 -1.11 20.44
N ALA A 272 4.07 -1.30 20.18
CA ALA A 272 3.58 -2.07 19.05
C ALA A 272 3.81 -1.39 17.68
N ASP A 273 4.02 -0.05 17.66
CA ASP A 273 4.19 0.74 16.41
C ASP A 273 5.63 0.72 15.87
N LYS A 274 6.45 -0.22 16.29
CA LYS A 274 7.88 -0.29 15.90
C LYS A 274 8.06 -0.31 14.38
N SER A 275 7.24 -1.05 13.64
CA SER A 275 7.24 -1.10 12.16
C SER A 275 6.91 0.25 11.55
N SER A 276 5.88 0.94 12.03
CA SER A 276 5.46 2.27 11.58
C SER A 276 6.54 3.33 11.84
N ILE A 277 7.14 3.32 13.05
CA ILE A 277 8.25 4.23 13.39
C ILE A 277 9.45 4.02 12.48
N MET A 278 9.81 2.75 12.22
CA MET A 278 10.94 2.42 11.35
C MET A 278 10.65 2.80 9.89
N TYR A 279 9.40 2.67 9.44
CA TYR A 279 8.96 3.13 8.12
C TYR A 279 9.09 4.64 7.97
N ARG A 280 8.61 5.44 8.93
CA ARG A 280 8.76 6.91 8.93
C ARG A 280 10.24 7.34 8.90
N ARG A 281 11.08 6.66 9.68
CA ARG A 281 12.53 6.91 9.68
C ARG A 281 13.15 6.60 8.32
N TRP A 282 12.86 5.42 7.77
CA TRP A 282 13.36 5.02 6.46
C TRP A 282 12.93 5.98 5.34
N LEU A 283 11.69 6.44 5.34
CA LEU A 283 11.22 7.47 4.40
C LEU A 283 11.99 8.79 4.55
N THR A 284 12.30 9.18 5.79
CA THR A 284 13.11 10.36 6.07
C THR A 284 14.53 10.21 5.52
N ASP A 285 15.16 9.06 5.74
CA ASP A 285 16.52 8.75 5.27
C ASP A 285 16.58 8.71 3.72
N LEU A 286 15.50 8.27 3.07
CA LEU A 286 15.34 8.30 1.61
C LEU A 286 15.02 9.71 1.06
N GLY A 287 14.72 10.68 1.91
CA GLY A 287 14.34 12.04 1.51
C GLY A 287 12.92 12.15 0.95
N VAL A 288 12.05 11.18 1.20
CA VAL A 288 10.66 11.20 0.73
C VAL A 288 9.86 12.27 1.47
N ARG A 289 9.17 13.13 0.69
CA ARG A 289 8.33 14.22 1.21
C ARG A 289 6.93 14.23 0.61
N TYR A 290 6.77 13.73 -0.60
CA TYR A 290 5.46 13.66 -1.25
C TYR A 290 4.49 12.78 -0.43
N GLY A 291 3.34 13.36 -0.08
CA GLY A 291 2.36 12.69 0.78
C GLY A 291 2.75 12.60 2.27
N ALA A 292 3.83 13.28 2.67
CA ALA A 292 4.29 13.36 4.05
C ALA A 292 4.22 14.79 4.61
N LEU A 293 4.21 14.91 5.93
CA LEU A 293 4.47 16.14 6.66
C LEU A 293 5.93 16.09 7.14
N ALA A 294 6.72 17.06 6.68
CA ALA A 294 8.13 17.16 7.07
C ALA A 294 8.30 17.34 8.58
N LEU A 295 9.46 16.92 9.10
CA LEU A 295 9.90 17.29 10.44
C LEU A 295 9.91 18.83 10.55
N GLU A 296 9.14 19.39 11.47
CA GLU A 296 9.30 20.81 11.78
C GLU A 296 10.73 21.05 12.28
N GLN A 297 11.51 21.83 11.54
CA GLN A 297 12.78 22.31 12.02
C GLN A 297 12.47 23.20 13.24
N ARG A 298 12.68 22.68 14.44
CA ARG A 298 12.64 23.51 15.65
C ARG A 298 13.64 24.63 15.45
N ALA A 299 13.13 25.86 15.35
CA ALA A 299 13.99 27.04 15.52
C ALA A 299 14.81 26.82 16.79
N ALA A 300 16.14 26.95 16.68
CA ALA A 300 17.00 26.86 17.82
C ALA A 300 16.46 27.85 18.88
N PRO A 301 16.36 27.46 20.18
CA PRO A 301 15.89 28.38 21.19
C PRO A 301 16.76 29.64 21.11
N ALA A 302 16.11 30.79 20.92
CA ALA A 302 16.80 32.06 20.92
C ALA A 302 17.67 32.13 22.19
N ALA A 303 18.97 32.35 22.03
CA ALA A 303 19.85 32.53 23.15
C ALA A 303 19.26 33.63 24.03
N ARG A 304 18.92 33.29 25.24
CA ARG A 304 18.47 34.31 26.22
C ARG A 304 19.61 35.30 26.45
N PRO A 305 19.31 36.60 26.48
CA PRO A 305 20.30 37.66 26.73
C PRO A 305 20.91 37.57 28.12
#